data_723badb64aa31a9144ad8811282a0659
#
_entry.id   723badb64aa31a9144ad8811282a0659
#
_cell.length_a   1.000
_cell.length_b   1.000
_cell.length_c   1.000
_cell.angle_alpha   90.00
_cell.angle_beta   90.00
_cell.angle_gamma   90.00
#
_symmetry.space_group_name_H-M   'P 1'
#
loop_
_entity.id
_entity.type
_entity.pdbx_description
1 polymer ?
#
loop_
_entity_poly.entity_id
_entity_poly.type
_entity_poly.pdbx_seq_one_letter_code
_entity_poly.pdbx_strand_id
1 'polypeptide(L)'
;MSKHKVEKTNVMRTLEQKKIAYTPHEYPADGPVDGVSVAAYLNQDPEQVFKTLVTKGAGGGYYVFDIPVAENLDLKKAAKAVGEKSIAMLPQKELLPLTGYVHGGCSPVGMKKQFPTVFHETVELFDTICVSAGKIGAQVEVAPADLIALLGAQTADVTVE
;
A
#
# COMPACT_ATOMS: atom_id res chain seq x y z
N MET A 1 -19.51 -29.02 7.91
CA MET A 1 -18.19 -28.61 7.50
C MET A 1 -18.18 -27.12 7.21
N SER A 2 -17.38 -26.41 7.92
CA SER A 2 -17.23 -25.00 7.63
C SER A 2 -16.13 -24.81 6.61
N LYS A 3 -16.42 -24.14 5.55
CA LYS A 3 -15.40 -23.71 4.63
C LYS A 3 -14.92 -22.35 5.08
N HIS A 4 -13.62 -22.20 5.16
CA HIS A 4 -13.05 -20.91 5.41
C HIS A 4 -13.36 -20.02 4.20
N LYS A 5 -14.18 -19.02 4.43
CA LYS A 5 -14.58 -18.10 3.38
C LYS A 5 -13.88 -16.77 3.59
N VAL A 6 -13.16 -16.33 2.57
CA VAL A 6 -12.50 -15.03 2.64
C VAL A 6 -13.56 -13.94 2.66
N GLU A 7 -13.51 -13.11 3.71
CA GLU A 7 -14.41 -11.97 3.81
C GLU A 7 -13.94 -10.87 2.88
N LYS A 8 -14.83 -10.43 2.00
CA LYS A 8 -14.47 -9.39 1.03
C LYS A 8 -14.41 -8.01 1.69
N THR A 9 -13.31 -7.32 1.44
CA THR A 9 -13.13 -5.93 1.86
C THR A 9 -13.58 -4.98 0.77
N ASN A 10 -13.65 -3.69 1.08
CA ASN A 10 -13.94 -2.67 0.07
C ASN A 10 -12.87 -2.63 -1.02
N VAL A 11 -11.60 -2.90 -0.66
CA VAL A 11 -10.52 -2.99 -1.64
C VAL A 11 -10.83 -4.09 -2.66
N MET A 12 -11.19 -5.27 -2.19
CA MET A 12 -11.52 -6.40 -3.06
C MET A 12 -12.72 -6.08 -3.95
N ARG A 13 -13.76 -5.48 -3.38
CA ARG A 13 -14.94 -5.07 -4.15
C ARG A 13 -14.61 -4.04 -5.21
N THR A 14 -13.74 -3.10 -4.90
CA THR A 14 -13.29 -2.09 -5.87
C THR A 14 -12.56 -2.75 -7.03
N LEU A 15 -11.65 -3.68 -6.73
CA LEU A 15 -10.93 -4.41 -7.77
C LEU A 15 -11.88 -5.20 -8.66
N GLU A 16 -12.86 -5.87 -8.06
CA GLU A 16 -13.87 -6.63 -8.81
C GLU A 16 -14.72 -5.75 -9.70
N GLN A 17 -15.15 -4.59 -9.20
CA GLN A 17 -15.91 -3.62 -9.97
C GLN A 17 -15.15 -3.10 -11.18
N LYS A 18 -13.84 -2.97 -11.05
CA LYS A 18 -12.98 -2.51 -12.13
C LYS A 18 -12.46 -3.65 -13.00
N LYS A 19 -12.90 -4.87 -12.72
CA LYS A 19 -12.49 -6.09 -13.45
C LYS A 19 -11.00 -6.33 -13.38
N ILE A 20 -10.40 -6.04 -12.23
CA ILE A 20 -8.97 -6.26 -11.98
C ILE A 20 -8.83 -7.59 -11.23
N ALA A 21 -8.04 -8.49 -11.80
CA ALA A 21 -7.78 -9.79 -11.16
C ALA A 21 -6.90 -9.60 -9.93
N TYR A 22 -7.18 -10.35 -8.87
CA TYR A 22 -6.37 -10.34 -7.66
C TYR A 22 -6.44 -11.70 -6.97
N THR A 23 -5.44 -11.97 -6.14
CA THR A 23 -5.41 -13.16 -5.28
C THR A 23 -5.39 -12.68 -3.83
N PRO A 24 -6.39 -13.07 -3.01
CA PRO A 24 -6.39 -12.68 -1.60
C PRO A 24 -5.44 -13.57 -0.79
N HIS A 25 -4.80 -12.97 0.20
CA HIS A 25 -3.98 -13.68 1.18
C HIS A 25 -4.43 -13.26 2.57
N GLU A 26 -4.47 -14.23 3.49
CA GLU A 26 -4.88 -13.96 4.87
C GLU A 26 -3.80 -14.38 5.84
N TYR A 27 -3.70 -13.65 6.94
CA TYR A 27 -2.83 -13.97 8.06
C TYR A 27 -3.55 -13.59 9.36
N PRO A 28 -3.16 -14.17 10.51
CA PRO A 28 -3.85 -13.88 11.77
C PRO A 28 -3.75 -12.39 12.13
N ALA A 29 -4.89 -11.77 12.44
CA ALA A 29 -4.91 -10.36 12.80
C ALA A 29 -4.20 -10.09 14.13
N ASP A 30 -4.08 -11.11 14.98
CA ASP A 30 -3.34 -11.05 16.26
C ASP A 30 -1.93 -11.63 16.15
N GLY A 31 -1.48 -11.93 14.94
CA GLY A 31 -0.16 -12.50 14.66
C GLY A 31 0.83 -11.43 14.22
N PRO A 32 1.55 -11.67 13.10
CA PRO A 32 2.55 -10.71 12.63
C PRO A 32 1.89 -9.37 12.28
N VAL A 33 2.56 -8.27 12.64
CA VAL A 33 1.99 -6.92 12.50
C VAL A 33 2.69 -6.11 11.42
N ASP A 34 4.03 -6.11 11.43
CA ASP A 34 4.78 -5.34 10.43
C ASP A 34 4.90 -6.11 9.11
N GLY A 35 5.15 -5.36 8.02
CA GLY A 35 5.15 -5.93 6.68
C GLY A 35 6.18 -7.02 6.45
N VAL A 36 7.36 -6.90 7.07
CA VAL A 36 8.42 -7.91 6.92
C VAL A 36 7.99 -9.22 7.60
N SER A 37 7.41 -9.13 8.79
CA SER A 37 6.92 -10.30 9.52
C SER A 37 5.74 -10.96 8.80
N VAL A 38 4.85 -10.17 8.22
CA VAL A 38 3.71 -10.68 7.42
C VAL A 38 4.25 -11.42 6.19
N ALA A 39 5.21 -10.84 5.48
CA ALA A 39 5.82 -11.48 4.31
C ALA A 39 6.45 -12.83 4.69
N ALA A 40 7.16 -12.88 5.82
CA ALA A 40 7.77 -14.12 6.31
C ALA A 40 6.70 -15.16 6.64
N TYR A 41 5.63 -14.74 7.31
CA TYR A 41 4.53 -15.65 7.67
C TYR A 41 3.89 -16.26 6.41
N LEU A 42 3.67 -15.46 5.38
CA LEU A 42 3.05 -15.88 4.14
C LEU A 42 4.05 -16.48 3.13
N ASN A 43 5.30 -16.58 3.51
CA ASN A 43 6.37 -17.10 2.66
C ASN A 43 6.49 -16.32 1.35
N GLN A 44 6.43 -15.00 1.46
CA GLN A 44 6.51 -14.08 0.32
C GLN A 44 7.87 -13.38 0.30
N ASP A 45 8.30 -12.98 -0.89
CA ASP A 45 9.48 -12.14 -1.06
C ASP A 45 9.15 -10.73 -0.51
N PRO A 46 9.89 -10.23 0.50
CA PRO A 46 9.61 -8.89 1.04
C PRO A 46 9.78 -7.78 0.02
N GLU A 47 10.55 -7.98 -1.05
CA GLU A 47 10.67 -6.99 -2.11
C GLU A 47 9.41 -6.91 -2.97
N GLN A 48 8.56 -7.92 -2.92
CA GLN A 48 7.30 -7.99 -3.66
C GLN A 48 6.11 -7.52 -2.83
N VAL A 49 6.28 -7.38 -1.52
CA VAL A 49 5.24 -6.90 -0.60
C VAL A 49 5.47 -5.42 -0.36
N PHE A 50 4.46 -4.61 -0.67
CA PHE A 50 4.56 -3.15 -0.59
C PHE A 50 3.71 -2.62 0.56
N LYS A 51 4.26 -1.69 1.32
CA LYS A 51 3.55 -0.98 2.39
C LYS A 51 3.12 0.39 1.88
N THR A 52 1.98 0.85 2.37
CA THR A 52 1.38 2.12 1.96
C THR A 52 1.62 3.16 3.03
N LEU A 53 2.36 4.20 2.68
CA LEU A 53 2.73 5.27 3.60
C LEU A 53 2.04 6.56 3.17
N VAL A 54 1.40 7.23 4.12
CA VAL A 54 0.73 8.51 3.87
C VAL A 54 1.60 9.62 4.43
N THR A 55 1.78 10.68 3.65
CA THR A 55 2.68 11.78 3.96
C THR A 55 1.97 13.10 3.75
N LYS A 56 2.55 14.15 4.32
CA LYS A 56 2.07 15.52 4.14
C LYS A 56 3.21 16.38 3.61
N GLY A 57 2.92 17.10 2.54
CA GLY A 57 3.89 18.03 1.96
C GLY A 57 3.86 19.39 2.66
N ALA A 58 4.95 20.13 2.54
CA ALA A 58 5.08 21.47 3.13
C ALA A 58 4.00 22.42 2.63
N GLY A 59 3.49 22.21 1.42
CA GLY A 59 2.40 23.01 0.85
C GLY A 59 1.01 22.63 1.36
N GLY A 60 0.90 21.63 2.24
CA GLY A 60 -0.37 21.21 2.82
C GLY A 60 -1.04 20.05 2.13
N GLY A 61 -0.53 19.59 1.00
CA GLY A 61 -1.08 18.44 0.27
C GLY A 61 -0.66 17.12 0.89
N TYR A 62 -1.46 16.08 0.61
CA TYR A 62 -1.16 14.73 1.08
C TYR A 62 -0.75 13.86 -0.10
N TYR A 63 0.18 12.93 0.16
CA TYR A 63 0.74 12.05 -0.87
C TYR A 63 0.89 10.64 -0.32
N VAL A 64 0.68 9.65 -1.16
CA VAL A 64 0.78 8.24 -0.79
C VAL A 64 1.97 7.62 -1.49
N PHE A 65 2.79 6.91 -0.72
CA PHE A 65 3.96 6.22 -1.27
C PHE A 65 3.86 4.74 -0.93
N ASP A 66 4.03 3.90 -1.93
CA ASP A 66 4.04 2.45 -1.77
C ASP A 66 5.44 1.94 -2.06
N ILE A 67 6.06 1.34 -1.05
CA ILE A 67 7.44 0.88 -1.12
C ILE A 67 7.56 -0.53 -0.57
N PRO A 68 8.60 -1.29 -0.96
CA PRO A 68 8.82 -2.63 -0.39
C PRO A 68 8.89 -2.57 1.14
N VAL A 69 8.31 -3.57 1.80
CA VAL A 69 8.15 -3.55 3.26
C VAL A 69 9.47 -3.49 4.03
N ALA A 70 10.55 -3.98 3.44
CA ALA A 70 11.87 -3.94 4.09
C ALA A 70 12.62 -2.62 3.88
N GLU A 71 12.11 -1.75 3.01
CA GLU A 71 12.75 -0.49 2.69
C GLU A 71 12.21 0.66 3.53
N ASN A 72 12.93 1.78 3.52
CA ASN A 72 12.50 3.00 4.18
C ASN A 72 12.31 4.09 3.14
N LEU A 73 11.29 4.91 3.34
CA LEU A 73 11.01 6.03 2.47
C LEU A 73 12.10 7.10 2.64
N ASP A 74 12.69 7.53 1.53
CA ASP A 74 13.61 8.67 1.52
C ASP A 74 12.75 9.92 1.31
N LEU A 75 12.65 10.74 2.37
CA LEU A 75 11.74 11.89 2.34
C LEU A 75 12.17 12.96 1.32
N LYS A 76 13.46 13.07 1.03
CA LYS A 76 13.93 14.01 0.01
C LYS A 76 13.56 13.53 -1.39
N LYS A 77 13.76 12.24 -1.68
CA LYS A 77 13.37 11.65 -2.96
C LYS A 77 11.85 11.72 -3.13
N ALA A 78 11.11 11.48 -2.05
CA ALA A 78 9.65 11.56 -2.06
C ALA A 78 9.18 12.98 -2.41
N ALA A 79 9.76 13.99 -1.76
CA ALA A 79 9.41 15.38 -2.05
C ALA A 79 9.68 15.72 -3.51
N LYS A 80 10.85 15.31 -4.02
CA LYS A 80 11.21 15.56 -5.42
C LYS A 80 10.22 14.90 -6.37
N ALA A 81 9.79 13.69 -6.06
CA ALA A 81 8.88 12.93 -6.94
C ALA A 81 7.53 13.64 -7.12
N VAL A 82 7.07 14.37 -6.10
CA VAL A 82 5.75 15.03 -6.13
C VAL A 82 5.83 16.56 -6.25
N GLY A 83 7.04 17.11 -6.37
CA GLY A 83 7.22 18.54 -6.56
C GLY A 83 7.03 19.37 -5.29
N GLU A 84 7.25 18.78 -4.11
CA GLU A 84 7.16 19.46 -2.84
C GLU A 84 8.54 19.91 -2.35
N LYS A 85 8.59 20.96 -1.53
CA LYS A 85 9.83 21.40 -0.91
C LYS A 85 10.31 20.38 0.10
N SER A 86 9.39 19.83 0.88
CA SER A 86 9.68 18.81 1.86
C SER A 86 8.45 17.97 2.11
N ILE A 87 8.68 16.78 2.62
CA ILE A 87 7.63 15.81 2.95
C ILE A 87 7.90 15.31 4.36
N ALA A 88 6.84 15.15 5.15
CA ALA A 88 6.91 14.54 6.46
C ALA A 88 5.90 13.39 6.53
N MET A 89 6.21 12.38 7.34
CA MET A 89 5.26 11.30 7.58
C MET A 89 4.05 11.86 8.31
N LEU A 90 2.87 11.39 7.91
CA LEU A 90 1.63 11.77 8.59
C LEU A 90 1.63 11.19 10.00
N PRO A 91 1.29 11.97 11.04
CA PRO A 91 1.14 11.40 12.37
C PRO A 91 0.12 10.26 12.37
N GLN A 92 0.44 9.17 13.04
CA GLN A 92 -0.41 7.97 13.03
C GLN A 92 -1.85 8.26 13.43
N LYS A 93 -2.06 9.16 14.40
CA LYS A 93 -3.41 9.53 14.87
C LYS A 93 -4.28 10.19 13.80
N GLU A 94 -3.67 10.70 12.74
CA GLU A 94 -4.39 11.36 11.65
C GLU A 94 -4.74 10.40 10.52
N LEU A 95 -4.19 9.19 10.53
CA LEU A 95 -4.35 8.24 9.43
C LEU A 95 -5.80 7.81 9.23
N LEU A 96 -6.45 7.36 10.31
CA LEU A 96 -7.83 6.87 10.23
C LEU A 96 -8.81 7.96 9.77
N PRO A 97 -8.83 9.15 10.38
CA PRO A 97 -9.76 10.18 9.91
C PRO A 97 -9.49 10.62 8.48
N LEU A 98 -8.23 10.59 8.03
CA LEU A 98 -7.88 11.03 6.69
C LEU A 98 -8.19 9.97 5.63
N THR A 99 -7.86 8.72 5.88
CA THR A 99 -7.91 7.65 4.87
C THR A 99 -9.03 6.64 5.06
N GLY A 100 -9.50 6.47 6.28
CA GLY A 100 -10.43 5.40 6.63
C GLY A 100 -9.72 4.10 7.03
N TYR A 101 -8.38 4.09 7.03
CA TYR A 101 -7.58 2.92 7.37
C TYR A 101 -6.78 3.12 8.63
N VAL A 102 -6.48 2.01 9.32
CA VAL A 102 -5.62 2.02 10.51
C VAL A 102 -4.20 1.64 10.11
N HIS A 103 -3.24 1.97 10.97
CA HIS A 103 -1.85 1.55 10.79
C HIS A 103 -1.79 0.01 10.75
N GLY A 104 -1.08 -0.51 9.77
CA GLY A 104 -1.01 -1.97 9.54
C GLY A 104 -2.10 -2.50 8.62
N GLY A 105 -3.12 -1.70 8.32
CA GLY A 105 -4.20 -2.08 7.41
C GLY A 105 -4.45 -1.05 6.31
N CYS A 106 -3.49 -0.16 6.07
CA CYS A 106 -3.66 0.91 5.09
C CYS A 106 -3.37 0.40 3.67
N SER A 107 -4.34 0.54 2.78
CA SER A 107 -4.24 0.16 1.38
C SER A 107 -4.15 1.39 0.49
N PRO A 108 -3.46 1.30 -0.67
CA PRO A 108 -3.49 2.40 -1.63
C PRO A 108 -4.84 2.51 -2.34
N VAL A 109 -5.66 1.47 -2.26
CA VAL A 109 -6.97 1.40 -2.92
C VAL A 109 -8.06 1.71 -1.91
N GLY A 110 -9.04 2.52 -2.30
CA GLY A 110 -10.25 2.71 -1.52
C GLY A 110 -10.15 3.69 -0.36
N MET A 111 -9.17 4.57 -0.34
CA MET A 111 -9.10 5.65 0.65
C MET A 111 -10.32 6.56 0.52
N LYS A 112 -10.71 7.22 1.63
CA LYS A 112 -11.82 8.17 1.64
C LYS A 112 -11.68 9.22 0.54
N LYS A 113 -10.45 9.64 0.27
CA LYS A 113 -10.11 10.54 -0.82
C LYS A 113 -8.86 10.00 -1.49
N GLN A 114 -8.87 10.00 -2.83
CA GLN A 114 -7.70 9.55 -3.57
C GLN A 114 -6.66 10.67 -3.62
N PHE A 115 -5.48 10.40 -3.06
CA PHE A 115 -4.34 11.33 -3.08
C PHE A 115 -3.37 10.89 -4.18
N PRO A 116 -2.53 11.82 -4.67
CA PRO A 116 -1.46 11.43 -5.59
C PRO A 116 -0.63 10.31 -4.99
N THR A 117 -0.40 9.25 -5.77
CA THR A 117 0.24 8.01 -5.32
C THR A 117 1.48 7.74 -6.16
N VAL A 118 2.55 7.35 -5.48
CA VAL A 118 3.83 7.00 -6.11
C VAL A 118 4.24 5.61 -5.62
N PHE A 119 4.52 4.71 -6.57
CA PHE A 119 5.10 3.41 -6.25
C PHE A 119 6.61 3.49 -6.46
N HIS A 120 7.36 2.86 -5.55
CA HIS A 120 8.81 2.75 -5.76
C HIS A 120 9.05 1.98 -7.07
N GLU A 121 10.05 2.43 -7.83
CA GLU A 121 10.27 1.95 -9.19
C GLU A 121 10.48 0.45 -9.33
N THR A 122 10.93 -0.25 -8.27
CA THR A 122 11.10 -1.70 -8.29
C THR A 122 9.79 -2.45 -8.51
N VAL A 123 8.65 -1.78 -8.37
CA VAL A 123 7.34 -2.39 -8.66
C VAL A 123 7.29 -2.96 -10.07
N GLU A 124 8.02 -2.38 -10.99
CA GLU A 124 8.04 -2.79 -12.39
C GLU A 124 8.79 -4.12 -12.62
N LEU A 125 9.50 -4.62 -11.60
CA LEU A 125 10.24 -5.87 -11.71
C LEU A 125 9.38 -7.11 -11.46
N PHE A 126 8.13 -6.93 -11.04
CA PHE A 126 7.27 -8.05 -10.62
C PHE A 126 6.02 -8.14 -11.49
N ASP A 127 5.58 -9.36 -11.74
CA ASP A 127 4.30 -9.60 -12.41
C ASP A 127 3.13 -9.26 -11.50
N THR A 128 3.28 -9.51 -10.21
CA THR A 128 2.31 -9.12 -9.18
C THR A 128 3.02 -8.59 -7.95
N ILE A 129 2.34 -7.73 -7.22
CA ILE A 129 2.78 -7.27 -5.90
C ILE A 129 1.65 -7.47 -4.90
N CYS A 130 2.01 -7.51 -3.62
CA CYS A 130 1.05 -7.64 -2.53
C CYS A 130 0.93 -6.32 -1.80
N VAL A 131 -0.30 -5.87 -1.57
CA VAL A 131 -0.60 -4.68 -0.77
C VAL A 131 -1.70 -5.03 0.22
N SER A 132 -1.88 -4.20 1.26
CA SER A 132 -2.95 -4.41 2.22
C SER A 132 -4.31 -4.43 1.51
N ALA A 133 -5.18 -5.32 1.96
CA ALA A 133 -6.57 -5.38 1.49
C ALA A 133 -7.49 -4.40 2.23
N GLY A 134 -6.93 -3.51 3.05
CA GLY A 134 -7.71 -2.49 3.76
C GLY A 134 -8.04 -2.86 5.21
N LYS A 135 -7.46 -3.92 5.71
CA LYS A 135 -7.58 -4.30 7.13
C LYS A 135 -6.37 -5.14 7.53
N ILE A 136 -6.08 -5.15 8.83
CA ILE A 136 -5.04 -6.04 9.37
C ILE A 136 -5.51 -7.48 9.14
N GLY A 137 -4.64 -8.33 8.65
CA GLY A 137 -4.92 -9.74 8.43
C GLY A 137 -5.25 -10.12 6.99
N ALA A 138 -5.26 -9.17 6.07
CA ALA A 138 -5.58 -9.47 4.67
C ALA A 138 -4.73 -8.65 3.71
N GLN A 139 -4.32 -9.31 2.64
CA GLN A 139 -3.61 -8.70 1.52
C GLN A 139 -4.30 -9.04 0.21
N VAL A 140 -4.06 -8.25 -0.82
CA VAL A 140 -4.38 -8.61 -2.19
C VAL A 140 -3.11 -8.62 -3.01
N GLU A 141 -2.98 -9.61 -3.87
CA GLU A 141 -1.89 -9.71 -4.83
C GLU A 141 -2.43 -9.31 -6.19
N VAL A 142 -1.85 -8.29 -6.81
CA VAL A 142 -2.39 -7.64 -8.00
C VAL A 142 -1.26 -7.28 -8.95
N ALA A 143 -1.54 -7.30 -10.24
CA ALA A 143 -0.58 -6.83 -11.24
C ALA A 143 -0.31 -5.33 -11.03
N PRO A 144 0.96 -4.91 -10.92
CA PRO A 144 1.29 -3.50 -10.69
C PRO A 144 0.71 -2.56 -11.74
N ALA A 145 0.72 -2.96 -13.00
CA ALA A 145 0.17 -2.12 -14.08
C ALA A 145 -1.30 -1.79 -13.84
N ASP A 146 -2.07 -2.76 -13.32
CA ASP A 146 -3.48 -2.54 -13.02
C ASP A 146 -3.66 -1.55 -11.86
N LEU A 147 -2.84 -1.65 -10.82
CA LEU A 147 -2.89 -0.72 -9.70
C LEU A 147 -2.49 0.69 -10.12
N ILE A 148 -1.43 0.81 -10.90
CA ILE A 148 -0.95 2.10 -11.39
C ILE A 148 -2.04 2.77 -12.23
N ALA A 149 -2.68 2.03 -13.12
CA ALA A 149 -3.76 2.56 -13.95
C ALA A 149 -4.98 2.96 -13.11
N LEU A 150 -5.38 2.11 -12.16
CA LEU A 150 -6.53 2.38 -11.29
C LEU A 150 -6.35 3.66 -10.48
N LEU A 151 -5.15 3.85 -9.94
CA LEU A 151 -4.86 4.95 -9.01
C LEU A 151 -4.34 6.21 -9.72
N GLY A 152 -4.04 6.13 -11.01
CA GLY A 152 -3.35 7.21 -11.69
C GLY A 152 -1.98 7.46 -11.09
N ALA A 153 -1.33 6.40 -10.63
CA ALA A 153 -0.08 6.50 -9.90
C ALA A 153 1.11 6.67 -10.86
N GLN A 154 2.21 7.16 -10.28
CA GLN A 154 3.49 7.21 -10.99
C GLN A 154 4.50 6.31 -10.28
N THR A 155 5.62 6.05 -10.94
CA THR A 155 6.73 5.31 -10.34
C THR A 155 7.93 6.24 -10.24
N ALA A 156 8.74 6.05 -9.19
CA ALA A 156 9.96 6.83 -8.98
C ALA A 156 10.84 6.11 -7.95
N ASP A 157 12.11 6.46 -7.93
CA ASP A 157 13.00 6.03 -6.86
C ASP A 157 12.72 6.88 -5.63
N VAL A 158 12.16 6.24 -4.60
CA VAL A 158 11.77 6.96 -3.38
C VAL A 158 12.25 6.27 -2.10
N THR A 159 13.11 5.28 -2.19
CA THR A 159 13.62 4.59 -1.01
C THR A 159 15.05 5.01 -0.69
N VAL A 160 15.42 4.86 0.59
CA VAL A 160 16.78 5.08 1.07
C VAL A 160 17.68 3.99 0.50
N GLU A 161 18.84 4.38 0.02
CA GLU A 161 19.85 3.42 -0.48
C GLU A 161 20.62 2.74 0.64
#